data_8c2c948218c24b21d8dfe044126c8299
#
_entry.id   8c2c948218c24b21d8dfe044126c8299
#
_cell.length_a   1.000
_cell.length_b   1.000
_cell.length_c   1.000
_cell.angle_alpha   90.00
_cell.angle_beta   90.00
_cell.angle_gamma   90.00
#
_symmetry.space_group_name_H-M   'P 1'
#
loop_
_entity.id
_entity.type
_entity.pdbx_description
1 polymer ?
#
loop_
_entity_poly.entity_id
_entity_poly.type
_entity_poly.pdbx_seq_one_letter_code
_entity_poly.pdbx_strand_id
1 'polypeptide(L)'
;TRLDSPTADQSIGIFTDDVYVGRSGLFNFDLYDIGRVEVVRGPQGVLLGRNVAGGAISIYSARPESTYGGSLNASYGNYNEKLVKGHFTGPISDSVNGRFAFQVRNRDGFARDIAHDIDLDNVDSVQMRGQLQYLPSNSDFSALLIADFTKDSSNGFHSVALDGPAAGAG
;
A
#
# COMPACT_ATOMS: atom_id res chain seq x y z
N THR A 1 -6.87 -4.33 -25.38
CA THR A 1 -5.51 -4.42 -24.83
C THR A 1 -5.65 -5.09 -23.47
N ARG A 2 -5.29 -6.36 -23.37
CA ARG A 2 -5.26 -7.11 -22.11
C ARG A 2 -4.13 -6.53 -21.26
N LEU A 3 -4.48 -5.74 -20.25
CA LEU A 3 -3.53 -5.17 -19.30
C LEU A 3 -3.27 -6.06 -18.07
N ASP A 4 -3.96 -7.19 -17.96
CA ASP A 4 -3.91 -8.07 -16.79
C ASP A 4 -3.51 -9.51 -17.15
N SER A 5 -2.34 -9.67 -17.77
CA SER A 5 -1.70 -10.96 -17.75
C SER A 5 -0.90 -11.09 -16.46
N PRO A 6 -1.21 -12.05 -15.57
CA PRO A 6 -0.45 -12.24 -14.33
C PRO A 6 1.02 -12.64 -14.57
N THR A 7 1.40 -12.81 -15.83
CA THR A 7 2.75 -13.17 -16.27
C THR A 7 3.48 -12.04 -17.00
N ALA A 8 2.84 -10.87 -17.23
CA ALA A 8 3.53 -9.75 -17.86
C ALA A 8 4.37 -9.00 -16.82
N ASP A 9 5.67 -8.97 -17.03
CA ASP A 9 6.57 -8.11 -16.26
C ASP A 9 6.17 -6.65 -16.44
N GLN A 10 6.02 -5.93 -15.34
CA GLN A 10 5.73 -4.51 -15.35
C GLN A 10 6.95 -3.75 -15.86
N SER A 11 6.71 -2.78 -16.74
CA SER A 11 7.77 -1.88 -17.22
C SER A 11 8.08 -0.74 -16.25
N ILE A 12 7.23 -0.55 -15.22
CA ILE A 12 7.42 0.47 -14.17
C ILE A 12 7.70 -0.26 -12.86
N GLY A 13 8.86 0.01 -12.27
CA GLY A 13 9.24 -0.50 -10.96
C GLY A 13 8.55 0.27 -9.85
N ILE A 14 8.09 -0.43 -8.83
CA ILE A 14 7.49 0.17 -7.65
C ILE A 14 8.28 -0.22 -6.42
N PHE A 15 8.60 0.77 -5.61
CA PHE A 15 9.42 0.65 -4.41
C PHE A 15 8.69 1.24 -3.22
N THR A 16 8.78 0.58 -2.08
CA THR A 16 8.31 1.11 -0.80
C THR A 16 9.47 1.08 0.17
N ASP A 17 9.84 2.26 0.69
CA ASP A 17 11.01 2.43 1.57
C ASP A 17 12.26 1.71 1.04
N ASP A 18 12.57 1.93 -0.26
CA ASP A 18 13.68 1.35 -1.03
C ASP A 18 13.59 -0.17 -1.29
N VAL A 19 12.51 -0.81 -0.90
CA VAL A 19 12.24 -2.23 -1.17
C VAL A 19 11.39 -2.37 -2.43
N TYR A 20 11.85 -3.17 -3.38
CA TYR A 20 11.12 -3.45 -4.62
C TYR A 20 9.85 -4.28 -4.36
N VAL A 21 8.72 -3.79 -4.86
CA VAL A 21 7.43 -4.49 -4.80
C VAL A 21 7.16 -5.17 -6.13
N GLY A 22 7.42 -6.47 -6.19
CA GLY A 22 7.47 -7.26 -7.43
C GLY A 22 6.16 -7.56 -8.12
N ARG A 23 5.00 -7.23 -7.53
CA ARG A 23 3.68 -7.53 -8.12
C ARG A 23 2.71 -6.38 -7.92
N SER A 24 2.03 -5.97 -8.99
CA SER A 24 0.98 -4.95 -8.94
C SER A 24 -0.21 -5.33 -8.06
N GLY A 25 -0.51 -6.60 -7.89
CA GLY A 25 -1.56 -7.08 -6.99
C GLY A 25 -1.31 -6.78 -5.50
N LEU A 26 -0.06 -6.47 -5.12
CA LEU A 26 0.27 -6.01 -3.77
C LEU A 26 -0.06 -4.51 -3.57
N PHE A 27 -0.44 -3.80 -4.63
CA PHE A 27 -0.87 -2.39 -4.58
C PHE A 27 -2.32 -2.18 -4.13
N ASN A 28 -3.07 -3.24 -3.88
CA ASN A 28 -4.38 -3.11 -3.24
C ASN A 28 -4.29 -2.67 -1.76
N PHE A 29 -3.08 -2.48 -1.24
CA PHE A 29 -2.93 -1.88 0.07
C PHE A 29 -3.25 -0.39 -0.03
N ASP A 30 -4.26 0.03 0.71
CA ASP A 30 -4.52 1.44 0.91
C ASP A 30 -3.24 2.13 1.37
N LEU A 31 -2.79 3.10 0.59
CA LEU A 31 -1.61 3.88 0.93
C LEU A 31 -1.92 4.74 2.16
N TYR A 32 -1.28 4.46 3.25
CA TYR A 32 -1.41 5.22 4.50
C TYR A 32 -0.03 5.61 5.03
N ASP A 33 0.02 6.65 5.83
CA ASP A 33 1.25 7.14 6.48
C ASP A 33 2.38 7.43 5.48
N ILE A 34 2.04 8.07 4.35
CA ILE A 34 2.99 8.43 3.30
C ILE A 34 3.65 9.77 3.64
N GLY A 35 4.97 9.80 3.59
CA GLY A 35 5.76 11.01 3.70
C GLY A 35 5.99 11.68 2.34
N ARG A 36 6.39 10.90 1.34
CA ARG A 36 6.62 11.40 -0.02
C ARG A 36 6.47 10.30 -1.07
N VAL A 37 6.21 10.72 -2.30
CA VAL A 37 6.21 9.86 -3.49
C VAL A 37 7.13 10.48 -4.53
N GLU A 38 8.04 9.68 -5.06
CA GLU A 38 8.96 10.08 -6.12
C GLU A 38 8.63 9.31 -7.39
N VAL A 39 8.57 10.02 -8.52
CA VAL A 39 8.30 9.42 -9.82
C VAL A 39 9.45 9.75 -10.75
N VAL A 40 10.14 8.73 -11.20
CA VAL A 40 11.24 8.83 -12.14
C VAL A 40 10.81 8.26 -13.49
N ARG A 41 10.90 9.05 -14.55
CA ARG A 41 10.50 8.66 -15.89
C ARG A 41 11.72 8.19 -16.68
N GLY A 42 11.49 7.22 -17.56
CA GLY A 42 12.53 6.65 -18.42
C GLY A 42 13.30 5.50 -17.76
N PRO A 43 14.19 4.84 -18.52
CA PRO A 43 14.86 3.63 -18.07
C PRO A 43 15.81 3.91 -16.90
N GLN A 44 15.58 3.24 -15.78
CA GLN A 44 16.39 3.35 -14.55
C GLN A 44 17.10 2.04 -14.19
N GLY A 45 17.28 1.15 -15.17
CA GLY A 45 17.83 -0.19 -14.94
C GLY A 45 19.23 -0.23 -14.31
N VAL A 46 20.04 0.82 -14.51
CA VAL A 46 21.39 0.91 -13.93
C VAL A 46 21.35 1.14 -12.41
N LEU A 47 20.37 1.91 -11.93
CA LEU A 47 20.25 2.27 -10.51
C LEU A 47 19.31 1.35 -9.73
N LEU A 48 18.20 0.93 -10.35
CA LEU A 48 17.10 0.24 -9.69
C LEU A 48 16.92 -1.23 -10.13
N GLY A 49 17.75 -1.69 -11.08
CA GLY A 49 17.73 -3.07 -11.54
C GLY A 49 16.70 -3.34 -12.64
N ARG A 50 16.13 -4.55 -12.64
CA ARG A 50 15.19 -5.00 -13.68
C ARG A 50 13.78 -4.40 -13.49
N ASN A 51 12.96 -4.46 -14.53
CA ASN A 51 11.54 -4.06 -14.53
C ASN A 51 11.30 -2.56 -14.32
N VAL A 52 12.28 -1.72 -14.72
CA VAL A 52 12.21 -0.25 -14.63
C VAL A 52 12.49 0.41 -15.99
N ALA A 53 12.14 -0.27 -17.08
CA ALA A 53 12.36 0.23 -18.44
C ALA A 53 11.53 1.48 -18.76
N GLY A 54 10.33 1.62 -18.18
CA GLY A 54 9.45 2.78 -18.34
C GLY A 54 9.62 3.83 -17.26
N GLY A 55 10.26 3.47 -16.13
CA GLY A 55 10.43 4.35 -14.98
C GLY A 55 10.26 3.64 -13.65
N ALA A 56 10.23 4.44 -12.58
CA ALA A 56 10.00 3.95 -11.22
C ALA A 56 9.11 4.88 -10.41
N ILE A 57 8.36 4.31 -9.48
CA ILE A 57 7.60 5.00 -8.46
C ILE A 57 8.14 4.54 -7.11
N SER A 58 8.68 5.46 -6.32
CA SER A 58 9.15 5.20 -4.96
C SER A 58 8.23 5.87 -3.96
N ILE A 59 7.71 5.11 -3.03
CA ILE A 59 6.81 5.55 -1.98
C ILE A 59 7.57 5.44 -0.66
N TYR A 60 7.70 6.55 0.03
CA TYR A 60 8.40 6.61 1.32
C TYR A 60 7.42 6.90 2.43
N SER A 61 7.48 6.10 3.48
CA SER A 61 6.71 6.31 4.70
C SER A 61 7.11 7.61 5.38
N ALA A 62 6.17 8.22 6.10
CA ALA A 62 6.46 9.34 6.97
C ALA A 62 7.42 8.88 8.09
N ARG A 63 8.45 9.68 8.37
CA ARG A 63 9.49 9.33 9.34
C ARG A 63 9.09 9.74 10.76
N PRO A 64 9.68 9.09 11.80
CA PRO A 64 9.59 9.58 13.17
C PRO A 64 10.10 11.02 13.31
N GLU A 65 9.43 11.81 14.12
CA GLU A 65 9.76 13.22 14.39
C GLU A 65 10.30 13.39 15.81
N SER A 66 11.17 14.39 16.00
CA SER A 66 11.73 14.74 17.30
C SER A 66 10.78 15.56 18.18
N THR A 67 9.60 15.89 17.66
CA THR A 67 8.52 16.59 18.39
C THR A 67 7.29 15.72 18.47
N TYR A 68 6.56 15.81 19.58
CA TYR A 68 5.28 15.08 19.69
C TYR A 68 4.26 15.63 18.70
N GLY A 69 3.68 14.74 17.96
CA GLY A 69 2.64 15.04 16.98
C GLY A 69 1.74 13.84 16.74
N GLY A 70 0.58 14.10 16.16
CA GLY A 70 -0.32 13.02 15.80
C GLY A 70 -1.57 13.53 15.11
N SER A 71 -2.26 12.62 14.45
CA SER A 71 -3.55 12.87 13.84
C SER A 71 -4.45 11.66 13.96
N LEU A 72 -5.74 11.91 14.02
CA LEU A 72 -6.78 10.89 13.93
C LEU A 72 -7.82 11.38 12.93
N ASN A 73 -8.15 10.55 11.98
CA ASN A 73 -9.17 10.81 10.98
C ASN A 73 -10.16 9.65 10.96
N ALA A 74 -11.45 9.97 10.98
CA ALA A 74 -12.52 9.00 10.83
C ALA A 74 -13.48 9.49 9.75
N SER A 75 -13.85 8.61 8.82
CA SER A 75 -14.80 8.89 7.77
C SER A 75 -15.82 7.76 7.63
N TYR A 76 -17.01 8.16 7.19
CA TYR A 76 -18.11 7.26 6.88
C TYR A 76 -18.64 7.58 5.47
N GLY A 77 -18.86 6.57 4.66
CA GLY A 77 -19.23 6.71 3.26
C GLY A 77 -20.29 5.72 2.78
N ASN A 78 -20.50 5.71 1.48
CA ASN A 78 -21.44 4.79 0.82
C ASN A 78 -21.00 3.33 1.04
N TYR A 79 -21.94 2.39 0.90
CA TYR A 79 -21.71 0.96 1.18
C TYR A 79 -21.23 0.70 2.61
N ASN A 80 -21.77 1.48 3.57
CA ASN A 80 -21.40 1.39 4.98
C ASN A 80 -19.88 1.48 5.20
N GLU A 81 -19.18 2.22 4.33
CA GLU A 81 -17.74 2.38 4.43
C GLU A 81 -17.37 3.11 5.72
N LYS A 82 -16.50 2.49 6.49
CA LYS A 82 -15.92 3.01 7.73
C LYS A 82 -14.42 2.99 7.57
N LEU A 83 -13.81 4.16 7.63
CA LEU A 83 -12.36 4.30 7.59
C LEU A 83 -11.92 5.08 8.82
N VAL A 84 -11.02 4.49 9.59
CA VAL A 84 -10.33 5.15 10.69
C VAL A 84 -8.84 5.02 10.45
N LYS A 85 -8.14 6.14 10.42
CA LYS A 85 -6.68 6.17 10.29
C LYS A 85 -6.08 7.23 11.19
N GLY A 86 -4.86 6.97 11.64
CA GLY A 86 -4.16 7.91 12.48
C GLY A 86 -2.70 7.59 12.62
N HIS A 87 -1.98 8.52 13.18
CA HIS A 87 -0.59 8.32 13.58
C HIS A 87 -0.28 9.09 14.85
N PHE A 88 0.77 8.65 15.52
CA PHE A 88 1.40 9.33 16.63
C PHE A 88 2.91 9.25 16.45
N THR A 89 3.62 10.36 16.71
CA THR A 89 5.08 10.45 16.59
C THR A 89 5.65 11.28 17.73
N GLY A 90 6.91 11.05 18.06
CA GLY A 90 7.61 11.85 19.05
C GLY A 90 8.90 11.21 19.56
N PRO A 91 9.67 11.95 20.37
CA PRO A 91 10.87 11.43 20.99
C PRO A 91 10.53 10.40 22.08
N ILE A 92 11.25 9.28 22.05
CA ILE A 92 11.24 8.27 23.13
C ILE A 92 12.39 8.52 24.08
N SER A 93 13.53 8.97 23.55
CA SER A 93 14.70 9.41 24.30
C SER A 93 15.47 10.47 23.50
N ASP A 94 16.55 11.02 24.06
CA ASP A 94 17.39 12.03 23.40
C ASP A 94 17.95 11.59 22.04
N SER A 95 18.04 10.30 21.80
CA SER A 95 18.60 9.73 20.56
C SER A 95 17.63 8.82 19.82
N VAL A 96 16.40 8.64 20.30
CA VAL A 96 15.42 7.72 19.69
C VAL A 96 14.10 8.42 19.51
N ASN A 97 13.64 8.46 18.27
CA ASN A 97 12.30 8.90 17.93
C ASN A 97 11.43 7.69 17.52
N GLY A 98 10.17 7.75 17.85
CA GLY A 98 9.19 6.72 17.50
C GLY A 98 8.04 7.27 16.65
N ARG A 99 7.46 6.40 15.83
CA ARG A 99 6.22 6.65 15.11
C ARG A 99 5.39 5.40 15.06
N PHE A 100 4.11 5.55 15.31
CA PHE A 100 3.11 4.50 15.14
C PHE A 100 2.00 5.04 14.26
N ALA A 101 1.63 4.30 13.22
CA ALA A 101 0.54 4.63 12.34
C ALA A 101 -0.38 3.42 12.17
N PHE A 102 -1.66 3.68 11.95
CA PHE A 102 -2.64 2.63 11.72
C PHE A 102 -3.74 3.08 10.77
N GLN A 103 -4.33 2.10 10.09
CA GLN A 103 -5.53 2.26 9.29
C GLN A 103 -6.43 1.03 9.45
N VAL A 104 -7.72 1.28 9.68
CA VAL A 104 -8.77 0.25 9.67
C VAL A 104 -9.81 0.70 8.67
N ARG A 105 -10.10 -0.15 7.69
CA ARG A 105 -11.11 0.11 6.67
C ARG A 105 -12.04 -1.08 6.55
N ASN A 106 -13.33 -0.79 6.60
CA ASN A 106 -14.39 -1.74 6.37
C ASN A 106 -15.42 -1.12 5.43
N ARG A 107 -15.82 -1.86 4.40
CA ARG A 107 -16.83 -1.44 3.43
C ARG A 107 -17.58 -2.67 2.92
N ASP A 108 -18.90 -2.57 2.85
CA ASP A 108 -19.74 -3.62 2.28
C ASP A 108 -19.45 -3.79 0.78
N GLY A 109 -19.63 -5.00 0.26
CA GLY A 109 -19.51 -5.29 -1.16
C GLY A 109 -20.63 -4.61 -1.97
N PHE A 110 -20.32 -4.28 -3.21
CA PHE A 110 -21.30 -3.73 -4.15
C PHE A 110 -21.72 -4.72 -5.24
N ALA A 111 -21.11 -5.89 -5.28
CA ALA A 111 -21.49 -7.02 -6.14
C ALA A 111 -21.82 -8.23 -5.27
N ARG A 112 -22.72 -9.11 -5.73
CA ARG A 112 -23.11 -10.32 -5.03
C ARG A 112 -22.98 -11.52 -5.96
N ASP A 113 -22.30 -12.55 -5.49
CA ASP A 113 -22.31 -13.86 -6.10
C ASP A 113 -23.60 -14.59 -5.69
N ILE A 114 -24.52 -14.74 -6.65
CA ILE A 114 -25.82 -15.35 -6.41
C ILE A 114 -25.69 -16.87 -6.17
N ALA A 115 -24.68 -17.50 -6.73
CA ALA A 115 -24.47 -18.93 -6.62
C ALA A 115 -23.98 -19.36 -5.22
N HIS A 116 -23.19 -18.53 -4.60
CA HIS A 116 -22.56 -18.81 -3.30
C HIS A 116 -23.11 -17.91 -2.17
N ASP A 117 -23.98 -16.96 -2.49
CA ASP A 117 -24.60 -16.01 -1.55
C ASP A 117 -23.56 -15.20 -0.75
N ILE A 118 -22.51 -14.76 -1.45
CA ILE A 118 -21.45 -13.94 -0.85
C ILE A 118 -21.35 -12.57 -1.51
N ASP A 119 -21.08 -11.56 -0.70
CA ASP A 119 -20.78 -10.21 -1.20
C ASP A 119 -19.34 -10.18 -1.70
N LEU A 120 -19.17 -9.62 -2.91
CA LEU A 120 -17.89 -9.42 -3.57
C LEU A 120 -17.53 -7.93 -3.56
N ASP A 121 -16.22 -7.63 -3.76
CA ASP A 121 -15.69 -6.27 -3.73
C ASP A 121 -15.88 -5.56 -2.38
N ASN A 122 -16.09 -6.30 -1.29
CA ASN A 122 -16.03 -5.74 0.06
C ASN A 122 -14.57 -5.40 0.42
N VAL A 123 -14.40 -4.54 1.41
CA VAL A 123 -13.09 -4.24 1.99
C VAL A 123 -13.14 -4.51 3.49
N ASP A 124 -12.20 -5.29 3.98
CA ASP A 124 -11.99 -5.54 5.41
C ASP A 124 -10.48 -5.63 5.65
N SER A 125 -9.87 -4.49 5.98
CA SER A 125 -8.44 -4.38 6.11
C SER A 125 -8.02 -3.66 7.40
N VAL A 126 -6.95 -4.18 8.00
CA VAL A 126 -6.27 -3.57 9.15
C VAL A 126 -4.80 -3.47 8.81
N GLN A 127 -4.25 -2.28 8.93
CA GLN A 127 -2.85 -1.98 8.67
C GLN A 127 -2.27 -1.23 9.86
N MET A 128 -1.07 -1.60 10.26
CA MET A 128 -0.32 -0.96 11.35
C MET A 128 1.14 -0.87 10.96
N ARG A 129 1.78 0.24 11.33
CA ARG A 129 3.21 0.47 11.13
C ARG A 129 3.82 1.04 12.39
N GLY A 130 4.88 0.40 12.85
CA GLY A 130 5.73 0.91 13.91
C GLY A 130 7.10 1.29 13.35
N GLN A 131 7.62 2.43 13.77
CA GLN A 131 8.95 2.89 13.36
C GLN A 131 9.74 3.37 14.58
N LEU A 132 11.02 3.03 14.59
CA LEU A 132 12.01 3.54 15.56
C LEU A 132 13.20 4.09 14.79
N GLN A 133 13.53 5.33 15.03
CA GLN A 133 14.66 6.01 14.44
C GLN A 133 15.69 6.34 15.53
N TYR A 134 16.91 5.85 15.36
CA TYR A 134 18.04 6.13 16.23
C TYR A 134 18.94 7.18 15.59
N LEU A 135 19.14 8.29 16.28
CA LEU A 135 19.93 9.46 15.85
C LEU A 135 20.81 9.93 17.00
N PRO A 136 21.95 9.29 17.27
CA PRO A 136 22.83 9.71 18.35
C PRO A 136 23.51 11.04 18.04
N SER A 137 23.61 11.92 19.03
CA SER A 137 24.21 13.27 18.89
C SER A 137 25.72 13.24 18.60
N ASN A 138 26.40 12.14 18.95
CA ASN A 138 27.85 12.04 18.93
C ASN A 138 28.39 11.17 17.79
N SER A 139 27.57 10.83 16.80
CA SER A 139 27.96 9.94 15.71
C SER A 139 27.18 10.27 14.45
N ASP A 140 27.81 10.11 13.30
CA ASP A 140 27.15 10.19 11.99
C ASP A 140 26.31 8.94 11.68
N PHE A 141 26.31 7.95 12.57
CA PHE A 141 25.51 6.75 12.42
C PHE A 141 24.03 7.04 12.68
N SER A 142 23.18 6.60 11.79
CA SER A 142 21.72 6.61 11.99
C SER A 142 21.13 5.25 11.61
N ALA A 143 20.09 4.85 12.31
CA ALA A 143 19.37 3.63 12.00
C ALA A 143 17.87 3.87 12.03
N LEU A 144 17.15 3.21 11.14
CA LEU A 144 15.70 3.20 11.10
C LEU A 144 15.22 1.76 11.05
N LEU A 145 14.38 1.41 12.01
CA LEU A 145 13.64 0.14 12.02
C LEU A 145 12.18 0.44 11.64
N ILE A 146 11.66 -0.31 10.67
CA ILE A 146 10.26 -0.27 10.25
C ILE A 146 9.68 -1.67 10.43
N ALA A 147 8.52 -1.76 11.06
CA ALA A 147 7.76 -2.99 11.21
C ALA A 147 6.33 -2.74 10.72
N ASP A 148 5.88 -3.55 9.77
CA ASP A 148 4.55 -3.48 9.18
C ASP A 148 3.75 -4.72 9.54
N PHE A 149 2.48 -4.50 9.85
CA PHE A 149 1.48 -5.54 9.99
C PHE A 149 0.29 -5.19 9.08
N THR A 150 -0.10 -6.14 8.24
CA THR A 150 -1.27 -6.02 7.38
C THR A 150 -2.11 -7.27 7.47
N LYS A 151 -3.41 -7.10 7.72
CA LYS A 151 -4.41 -8.13 7.61
C LYS A 151 -5.47 -7.66 6.63
N ASP A 152 -5.70 -8.44 5.58
CA ASP A 152 -6.75 -8.22 4.60
C ASP A 152 -7.64 -9.46 4.55
N SER A 153 -8.92 -9.27 4.82
CA SER A 153 -9.97 -10.30 4.81
C SER A 153 -11.05 -9.96 3.78
N SER A 154 -10.71 -9.12 2.79
CA SER A 154 -11.61 -8.73 1.71
C SER A 154 -11.92 -9.92 0.79
N ASN A 155 -13.15 -10.04 0.35
CA ASN A 155 -13.50 -10.97 -0.73
C ASN A 155 -12.98 -10.42 -2.06
N GLY A 156 -12.62 -11.33 -2.98
CA GLY A 156 -12.10 -10.94 -4.28
C GLY A 156 -13.07 -10.09 -5.10
N PHE A 157 -12.52 -9.39 -6.09
CA PHE A 157 -13.34 -8.64 -7.04
C PHE A 157 -14.09 -9.60 -7.98
N HIS A 158 -15.29 -9.19 -8.42
CA HIS A 158 -16.05 -9.93 -9.40
C HIS A 158 -15.41 -9.76 -10.80
N SER A 159 -15.36 -10.85 -11.56
CA SER A 159 -15.07 -10.82 -12.98
C SER A 159 -16.23 -11.43 -13.73
N VAL A 160 -16.84 -10.69 -14.63
CA VAL A 160 -17.85 -11.22 -15.56
C VAL A 160 -17.12 -11.70 -16.80
N ALA A 161 -17.16 -13.00 -17.07
CA ALA A 161 -16.78 -13.51 -18.37
C ALA A 161 -17.83 -13.00 -19.38
N LEU A 162 -17.46 -12.05 -20.21
CA LEU A 162 -18.26 -11.73 -21.39
C LEU A 162 -18.06 -12.89 -22.36
N ASP A 163 -19.01 -13.80 -22.41
CA ASP A 163 -19.10 -14.75 -23.50
C ASP A 163 -19.27 -13.94 -24.80
N GLY A 164 -18.17 -13.77 -25.51
CA GLY A 164 -18.22 -13.29 -26.88
C GLY A 164 -19.10 -14.27 -27.68
N PRO A 165 -19.80 -13.81 -28.71
CA PRO A 165 -20.60 -14.71 -29.56
C PRO A 165 -19.69 -15.87 -29.97
N ALA A 166 -20.14 -17.09 -29.68
CA ALA A 166 -19.44 -18.31 -30.07
C ALA A 166 -19.03 -18.18 -31.53
N ALA A 167 -17.74 -18.13 -31.80
CA ALA A 167 -17.22 -18.02 -33.16
C ALA A 167 -17.69 -19.25 -33.90
N GLY A 168 -18.76 -19.08 -34.73
CA GLY A 168 -19.02 -19.82 -35.89
C GLY A 168 -19.20 -21.34 -35.71
N ALA A 169 -20.44 -21.78 -35.50
CA ALA A 169 -20.88 -22.96 -36.20
C ALA A 169 -21.28 -22.51 -37.61
N GLY A 170 -20.42 -22.71 -38.59
CA GLY A 170 -20.61 -22.59 -39.99
C GLY A 170 -19.98 -23.78 -40.67
#